data_980984140b23167dd02338aa0ff2857c
#
_entry.id   980984140b23167dd02338aa0ff2857c
#
_cell.length_a   1.000
_cell.length_b   1.000
_cell.length_c   1.000
_cell.angle_alpha   90.00
_cell.angle_beta   90.00
_cell.angle_gamma   90.00
#
_symmetry.space_group_name_H-M   'P 1'
#
loop_
_entity.id
_entity.type
_entity.pdbx_description
1 polymer ?
#
loop_
_entity_poly.entity_id
_entity_poly.type
_entity_poly.pdbx_seq_one_letter_code
_entity_poly.pdbx_strand_id
1 'polypeptide(L)'
;HWYHSYGVGLSLRIPIFDGLDKRYKMRKATIDIENIKLAQENTRKNLQTQYLNATNDLMNSQRNFKKQKDNYLLAEDVYTVTMDRYREGIASMTEVLQDEMRMSEAQNNYISAHYNYRITNLTLLKLTGQLETLSPSIH
;
A
#
# COMPACT_ATOMS: atom_id res chain seq x y z
N HIS A 1 -55.19 -64.98 -8.08
CA HIS A 1 -53.90 -65.24 -7.42
C HIS A 1 -52.90 -64.24 -7.83
N TRP A 2 -52.47 -63.41 -6.85
CA TRP A 2 -51.43 -62.40 -7.02
C TRP A 2 -50.10 -63.01 -6.61
N TYR A 3 -49.12 -63.03 -7.54
CA TYR A 3 -47.76 -63.45 -7.21
C TYR A 3 -46.89 -62.26 -7.05
N HIS A 4 -46.25 -62.07 -5.91
CA HIS A 4 -45.24 -61.12 -5.70
C HIS A 4 -43.88 -61.68 -6.14
N SER A 5 -43.29 -61.10 -7.18
CA SER A 5 -41.92 -61.47 -7.56
C SER A 5 -40.97 -60.35 -7.14
N TYR A 6 -39.97 -60.66 -6.35
CA TYR A 6 -38.88 -59.78 -5.99
C TYR A 6 -37.63 -60.14 -6.77
N GLY A 7 -37.11 -59.20 -7.53
CA GLY A 7 -35.85 -59.36 -8.26
C GLY A 7 -34.77 -58.46 -7.66
N VAL A 8 -33.66 -59.02 -7.18
CA VAL A 8 -32.47 -58.22 -6.78
C VAL A 8 -31.45 -58.40 -7.89
N GLY A 9 -31.08 -57.25 -8.53
CA GLY A 9 -30.08 -57.23 -9.59
C GLY A 9 -28.82 -56.52 -9.13
N LEU A 10 -27.66 -57.15 -9.24
CA LEU A 10 -26.34 -56.56 -9.02
C LEU A 10 -25.74 -56.24 -10.40
N SER A 11 -25.52 -54.95 -10.71
CA SER A 11 -24.86 -54.55 -11.96
C SER A 11 -23.44 -54.07 -11.67
N LEU A 12 -22.43 -54.78 -12.20
CA LEU A 12 -21.03 -54.41 -12.15
C LEU A 12 -20.62 -53.81 -13.51
N ARG A 13 -20.37 -52.49 -13.56
CA ARG A 13 -19.87 -51.82 -14.77
C ARG A 13 -18.37 -51.63 -14.63
N ILE A 14 -17.58 -52.45 -15.31
CA ILE A 14 -16.13 -52.32 -15.37
C ILE A 14 -15.77 -51.64 -16.71
N PRO A 15 -15.30 -50.37 -16.74
CA PRO A 15 -14.79 -49.77 -17.96
C PRO A 15 -13.47 -50.45 -18.34
N ILE A 16 -13.47 -51.26 -19.41
CA ILE A 16 -12.29 -52.01 -19.89
C ILE A 16 -11.35 -51.08 -20.69
N PHE A 17 -11.87 -50.00 -21.23
CA PHE A 17 -11.09 -49.03 -22.02
C PHE A 17 -11.58 -47.59 -21.80
N ASP A 18 -10.78 -46.78 -21.07
CA ASP A 18 -11.06 -45.37 -20.77
C ASP A 18 -10.51 -44.42 -21.86
N GLY A 19 -10.17 -44.90 -23.07
CA GLY A 19 -9.77 -44.06 -24.20
C GLY A 19 -8.62 -43.07 -23.90
N LEU A 20 -7.73 -43.39 -22.98
CA LEU A 20 -6.64 -42.46 -22.51
C LEU A 20 -7.14 -41.27 -21.66
N ASP A 21 -8.44 -41.20 -21.29
CA ASP A 21 -9.04 -40.09 -20.55
C ASP A 21 -8.29 -39.83 -19.23
N LYS A 22 -7.88 -40.86 -18.51
CA LYS A 22 -7.05 -40.72 -17.30
C LYS A 22 -5.69 -40.06 -17.58
N ARG A 23 -5.08 -40.39 -18.70
CA ARG A 23 -3.78 -39.80 -19.11
C ARG A 23 -3.91 -38.36 -19.49
N TYR A 24 -4.98 -37.96 -20.20
CA TYR A 24 -5.30 -36.56 -20.52
C TYR A 24 -5.61 -35.75 -19.27
N LYS A 25 -6.38 -36.30 -18.33
CA LYS A 25 -6.67 -35.64 -17.04
C LYS A 25 -5.41 -35.40 -16.20
N MET A 26 -4.50 -36.39 -16.15
CA MET A 26 -3.21 -36.23 -15.47
C MET A 26 -2.34 -35.16 -16.12
N ARG A 27 -2.25 -35.16 -17.46
CA ARG A 27 -1.48 -34.15 -18.19
C ARG A 27 -2.07 -32.76 -18.02
N LYS A 28 -3.39 -32.63 -18.06
CA LYS A 28 -4.09 -31.37 -17.78
C LYS A 28 -3.78 -30.87 -16.36
N ALA A 29 -3.91 -31.73 -15.36
CA ALA A 29 -3.58 -31.40 -13.97
C ALA A 29 -2.11 -30.95 -13.81
N THR A 30 -1.17 -31.57 -14.52
CA THR A 30 0.24 -31.17 -14.50
C THR A 30 0.41 -29.75 -15.07
N ILE A 31 -0.24 -29.45 -16.19
CA ILE A 31 -0.22 -28.09 -16.80
C ILE A 31 -0.87 -27.06 -15.87
N ASP A 32 -1.97 -27.41 -15.23
CA ASP A 32 -2.67 -26.54 -14.28
C ASP A 32 -1.77 -26.22 -13.06
N ILE A 33 -1.03 -27.21 -12.55
CA ILE A 33 -0.03 -27.01 -11.48
C ILE A 33 1.11 -26.08 -11.96
N GLU A 34 1.59 -26.24 -13.17
CA GLU A 34 2.64 -25.38 -13.73
C GLU A 34 2.16 -23.94 -13.88
N ASN A 35 0.94 -23.74 -14.39
CA ASN A 35 0.31 -22.42 -14.48
C ASN A 35 0.14 -21.76 -13.12
N ILE A 36 -0.26 -22.52 -12.09
CA ILE A 36 -0.38 -22.01 -10.72
C ILE A 36 1.00 -21.59 -10.17
N LYS A 37 2.05 -22.38 -10.42
CA LYS A 37 3.42 -22.04 -10.01
C LYS A 37 3.91 -20.76 -10.67
N LEU A 38 3.67 -20.58 -11.97
CA LEU A 38 4.01 -19.37 -12.70
C LEU A 38 3.23 -18.14 -12.18
N ALA A 39 1.94 -18.30 -11.89
CA ALA A 39 1.11 -17.26 -11.30
C ALA A 39 1.62 -16.87 -9.90
N GLN A 40 2.04 -17.84 -9.10
CA GLN A 40 2.63 -17.60 -7.78
C GLN A 40 3.96 -16.84 -7.89
N GLU A 41 4.83 -17.23 -8.83
CA GLU A 41 6.10 -16.53 -9.07
C GLU A 41 5.88 -15.08 -9.52
N ASN A 42 4.94 -14.85 -10.44
CA ASN A 42 4.56 -13.51 -10.88
C ASN A 42 4.02 -12.66 -9.73
N THR A 43 3.15 -13.23 -8.88
CA THR A 43 2.64 -12.54 -7.70
C THR A 43 3.77 -12.16 -6.75
N ARG A 44 4.71 -13.07 -6.51
CA ARG A 44 5.89 -12.81 -5.67
C ARG A 44 6.75 -11.67 -6.22
N LYS A 45 7.03 -11.67 -7.53
CA LYS A 45 7.80 -10.60 -8.19
C LYS A 45 7.08 -9.25 -8.10
N ASN A 46 5.77 -9.25 -8.30
CA ASN A 46 4.95 -8.04 -8.17
C ASN A 46 4.98 -7.48 -6.75
N LEU A 47 4.83 -8.33 -5.74
CA LEU A 47 4.91 -7.91 -4.33
C LEU A 47 6.30 -7.36 -3.99
N GLN A 48 7.36 -7.99 -4.48
CA GLN A 48 8.71 -7.51 -4.28
C GLN A 48 8.94 -6.12 -4.91
N THR A 49 8.42 -5.90 -6.11
CA THR A 49 8.49 -4.59 -6.79
C THR A 49 7.69 -3.54 -6.02
N GLN A 50 6.48 -3.87 -5.57
CA GLN A 50 5.66 -2.96 -4.77
C GLN A 50 6.35 -2.59 -3.44
N TYR A 51 6.98 -3.55 -2.78
CA TYR A 51 7.73 -3.30 -1.55
C TYR A 51 8.91 -2.36 -1.78
N LEU A 52 9.71 -2.58 -2.85
CA LEU A 52 10.82 -1.71 -3.20
C LEU A 52 10.35 -0.27 -3.52
N ASN A 53 9.27 -0.14 -4.30
CA ASN A 53 8.68 1.16 -4.62
C ASN A 53 8.19 1.86 -3.36
N ALA A 54 7.42 1.18 -2.51
CA ALA A 54 6.91 1.76 -1.27
C ALA A 54 8.04 2.18 -0.32
N THR A 55 9.15 1.44 -0.27
CA THR A 55 10.34 1.81 0.52
C THR A 55 10.99 3.08 -0.02
N ASN A 56 11.15 3.19 -1.35
CA ASN A 56 11.71 4.38 -1.99
C ASN A 56 10.81 5.60 -1.79
N ASP A 57 9.49 5.42 -1.91
CA ASP A 57 8.50 6.48 -1.69
C ASP A 57 8.53 6.97 -0.24
N LEU A 58 8.66 6.06 0.73
CA LEU A 58 8.82 6.42 2.14
C LEU A 58 10.09 7.24 2.37
N MET A 59 11.23 6.79 1.83
CA MET A 59 12.50 7.53 1.96
C MET A 59 12.43 8.93 1.35
N ASN A 60 11.80 9.07 0.18
CA ASN A 60 11.64 10.35 -0.51
C ASN A 60 10.68 11.27 0.24
N SER A 61 9.55 10.76 0.72
CA SER A 61 8.58 11.52 1.50
C SER A 61 9.16 11.97 2.84
N GLN A 62 9.99 11.14 3.50
CA GLN A 62 10.70 11.50 4.74
C GLN A 62 11.69 12.65 4.51
N ARG A 63 12.47 12.58 3.42
CA ARG A 63 13.41 13.67 3.06
C ARG A 63 12.66 14.96 2.75
N ASN A 64 11.57 14.86 1.99
CA ASN A 64 10.74 16.02 1.67
C ASN A 64 10.10 16.62 2.94
N PHE A 65 9.55 15.79 3.82
CA PHE A 65 9.00 16.23 5.10
C PHE A 65 10.04 17.01 5.92
N LYS A 66 11.26 16.48 6.05
CA LYS A 66 12.35 17.17 6.76
C LYS A 66 12.67 18.51 6.11
N LYS A 67 12.84 18.54 4.79
CA LYS A 67 13.11 19.78 4.05
C LYS A 67 12.00 20.84 4.24
N GLN A 68 10.74 20.45 4.15
CA GLN A 68 9.63 21.38 4.32
C GLN A 68 9.50 21.86 5.77
N LYS A 69 9.83 21.02 6.75
CA LYS A 69 9.93 21.44 8.14
C LYS A 69 11.00 22.51 8.34
N ASP A 70 12.19 22.29 7.79
CA ASP A 70 13.30 23.24 7.92
C ASP A 70 12.96 24.57 7.20
N ASN A 71 12.30 24.52 6.04
CA ASN A 71 11.82 25.69 5.32
C ASN A 71 10.76 26.46 6.13
N TYR A 72 9.82 25.78 6.77
CA TYR A 72 8.81 26.43 7.61
C TYR A 72 9.47 27.14 8.80
N LEU A 73 10.39 26.48 9.52
CA LEU A 73 11.10 27.09 10.64
C LEU A 73 11.91 28.33 10.23
N LEU A 74 12.55 28.28 9.06
CA LEU A 74 13.27 29.44 8.52
C LEU A 74 12.31 30.61 8.18
N ALA A 75 11.16 30.30 7.56
CA ALA A 75 10.17 31.31 7.22
C ALA A 75 9.55 31.97 8.48
N GLU A 76 9.31 31.17 9.53
CA GLU A 76 8.85 31.64 10.83
C GLU A 76 9.87 32.58 11.50
N ASP A 77 11.15 32.20 11.44
CA ASP A 77 12.26 33.02 11.95
C ASP A 77 12.35 34.37 11.22
N VAL A 78 12.29 34.35 9.88
CA VAL A 78 12.31 35.58 9.04
C VAL A 78 11.12 36.46 9.38
N TYR A 79 9.91 35.91 9.46
CA TYR A 79 8.72 36.69 9.84
C TYR A 79 8.88 37.34 11.21
N THR A 80 9.39 36.58 12.20
CA THR A 80 9.59 37.08 13.56
C THR A 80 10.58 38.27 13.58
N VAL A 81 11.71 38.11 12.91
CA VAL A 81 12.72 39.20 12.79
C VAL A 81 12.16 40.43 12.08
N THR A 82 11.39 40.21 10.99
CA THR A 82 10.77 41.36 10.26
C THR A 82 9.72 42.06 11.10
N MET A 83 8.94 41.32 11.90
CA MET A 83 7.95 41.87 12.83
C MET A 83 8.62 42.69 13.93
N ASP A 84 9.77 42.26 14.49
CA ASP A 84 10.50 43.01 15.50
C ASP A 84 11.11 44.29 14.91
N ARG A 85 11.69 44.22 13.70
CA ARG A 85 12.16 45.40 12.96
C ARG A 85 11.03 46.41 12.63
N TYR A 86 9.83 45.92 12.33
CA TYR A 86 8.66 46.77 12.14
C TYR A 86 8.27 47.50 13.44
N ARG A 87 8.29 46.81 14.59
CA ARG A 87 8.02 47.43 15.91
C ARG A 87 9.02 48.51 16.25
N GLU A 88 10.26 48.35 15.79
CA GLU A 88 11.34 49.36 15.94
C GLU A 88 11.26 50.49 14.90
N GLY A 89 10.29 50.43 13.96
CA GLY A 89 10.15 51.41 12.88
C GLY A 89 11.16 51.30 11.74
N ILE A 90 11.89 50.16 11.66
CA ILE A 90 12.95 49.89 10.66
C ILE A 90 12.37 49.20 9.41
N ALA A 91 11.38 48.31 9.57
CA ALA A 91 10.73 47.61 8.47
C ALA A 91 9.35 48.16 8.17
N SER A 92 8.86 48.00 6.94
CA SER A 92 7.53 48.42 6.52
C SER A 92 6.48 47.34 6.81
N MET A 93 5.21 47.73 6.95
CA MET A 93 4.09 46.80 7.07
C MET A 93 3.95 45.86 5.85
N THR A 94 4.35 46.37 4.67
CA THR A 94 4.34 45.56 3.43
C THR A 94 5.33 44.39 3.52
N GLU A 95 6.51 44.60 4.10
CA GLU A 95 7.51 43.54 4.32
C GLU A 95 6.97 42.48 5.30
N VAL A 96 6.35 42.93 6.39
CA VAL A 96 5.71 42.00 7.37
C VAL A 96 4.66 41.13 6.69
N LEU A 97 3.74 41.71 5.91
CA LEU A 97 2.70 40.97 5.20
C LEU A 97 3.28 40.01 4.16
N GLN A 98 4.36 40.38 3.48
CA GLN A 98 5.03 39.46 2.54
C GLN A 98 5.64 38.25 3.26
N ASP A 99 6.31 38.49 4.38
CA ASP A 99 6.94 37.40 5.13
C ASP A 99 5.91 36.53 5.85
N GLU A 100 4.77 37.07 6.30
CA GLU A 100 3.61 36.33 6.80
C GLU A 100 3.03 35.39 5.71
N MET A 101 2.88 35.89 4.48
CA MET A 101 2.42 35.07 3.35
C MET A 101 3.39 33.93 3.05
N ARG A 102 4.71 34.22 3.04
CA ARG A 102 5.75 33.19 2.84
C ARG A 102 5.75 32.12 3.94
N MET A 103 5.62 32.55 5.20
CA MET A 103 5.51 31.65 6.34
C MET A 103 4.26 30.77 6.23
N SER A 104 3.11 31.35 5.88
CA SER A 104 1.85 30.61 5.69
C SER A 104 1.95 29.59 4.55
N GLU A 105 2.58 29.94 3.43
CA GLU A 105 2.85 29.02 2.33
C GLU A 105 3.79 27.87 2.77
N ALA A 106 4.88 28.20 3.45
CA ALA A 106 5.81 27.20 3.97
C ALA A 106 5.14 26.26 4.98
N GLN A 107 4.24 26.76 5.83
CA GLN A 107 3.43 25.97 6.77
C GLN A 107 2.51 24.99 6.03
N ASN A 108 1.82 25.45 4.99
CA ASN A 108 0.96 24.60 4.18
C ASN A 108 1.75 23.47 3.48
N ASN A 109 2.93 23.81 2.97
CA ASN A 109 3.84 22.83 2.34
C ASN A 109 4.36 21.80 3.36
N TYR A 110 4.69 22.24 4.57
CA TYR A 110 5.09 21.35 5.68
C TYR A 110 3.97 20.39 6.08
N ILE A 111 2.74 20.88 6.26
CA ILE A 111 1.57 20.06 6.59
C ILE A 111 1.31 19.03 5.51
N SER A 112 1.35 19.44 4.24
CA SER A 112 1.16 18.54 3.09
C SER A 112 2.23 17.45 3.01
N ALA A 113 3.49 17.83 3.24
CA ALA A 113 4.61 16.89 3.26
C ALA A 113 4.52 15.91 4.45
N HIS A 114 4.09 16.38 5.63
CA HIS A 114 3.85 15.54 6.79
C HIS A 114 2.74 14.52 6.54
N TYR A 115 1.63 14.96 5.95
CA TYR A 115 0.54 14.06 5.57
C TYR A 115 0.98 12.99 4.57
N ASN A 116 1.72 13.39 3.53
CA ASN A 116 2.25 12.45 2.53
C ASN A 116 3.21 11.42 3.16
N TYR A 117 4.09 11.85 4.06
CA TYR A 117 4.98 10.95 4.80
C TYR A 117 4.18 9.94 5.62
N ARG A 118 3.09 10.34 6.27
CA ARG A 118 2.21 9.43 7.02
C ARG A 118 1.55 8.40 6.12
N ILE A 119 1.05 8.81 4.95
CA ILE A 119 0.41 7.90 3.98
C ILE A 119 1.43 6.86 3.46
N THR A 120 2.62 7.29 3.05
CA THR A 120 3.63 6.36 2.55
C THR A 120 4.09 5.38 3.62
N ASN A 121 4.21 5.82 4.87
CA ASN A 121 4.50 4.93 6.01
C ASN A 121 3.39 3.88 6.21
N LEU A 122 2.12 4.29 6.22
CA LEU A 122 0.98 3.36 6.32
C LEU A 122 0.93 2.39 5.14
N THR A 123 1.28 2.83 3.94
CA THR A 123 1.34 1.96 2.76
C THR A 123 2.38 0.87 2.91
N LEU A 124 3.56 1.20 3.44
CA LEU A 124 4.61 0.21 3.71
C LEU A 124 4.18 -0.77 4.80
N LEU A 125 3.58 -0.30 5.90
CA LEU A 125 3.05 -1.15 6.97
C LEU A 125 1.96 -2.09 6.47
N LYS A 126 1.11 -1.63 5.55
CA LYS A 126 0.10 -2.46 4.89
C LYS A 126 0.74 -3.58 4.08
N LEU A 127 1.76 -3.29 3.28
CA LEU A 127 2.47 -4.27 2.45
C LEU A 127 3.24 -5.30 3.29
N THR A 128 3.72 -4.92 4.47
CA THR A 128 4.44 -5.82 5.39
C THR A 128 3.51 -6.58 6.34
N GLY A 129 2.19 -6.34 6.29
CA GLY A 129 1.22 -6.98 7.19
C GLY A 129 1.27 -6.46 8.65
N GLN A 130 1.95 -5.33 8.89
CA GLN A 130 2.14 -4.77 10.24
C GLN A 130 1.08 -3.74 10.65
N LEU A 131 -0.03 -3.63 9.91
CA LEU A 131 -1.10 -2.69 10.25
C LEU A 131 -1.78 -2.98 11.60
N GLU A 132 -1.83 -4.25 12.00
CA GLU A 132 -2.42 -4.65 13.29
C GLU A 132 -1.68 -4.07 14.49
N THR A 133 -0.38 -3.77 14.35
CA THR A 133 0.42 -3.17 15.44
C THR A 133 0.05 -1.71 15.72
N LEU A 134 -0.70 -1.06 14.83
CA LEU A 134 -1.18 0.33 14.97
C LEU A 134 -2.60 0.42 15.54
N SER A 135 -3.34 -0.69 15.59
CA SER A 135 -4.63 -0.74 16.26
C SER A 135 -4.38 -1.00 17.75
N PRO A 136 -4.54 0.01 18.65
CA PRO A 136 -4.62 -0.30 20.07
C PRO A 136 -5.83 -1.22 20.21
N SER A 137 -5.63 -2.40 20.80
CA SER A 137 -6.67 -3.36 21.14
C SER A 137 -7.78 -2.62 21.90
N ILE A 138 -8.88 -2.32 21.20
CA ILE A 138 -10.12 -1.89 21.81
C ILE A 138 -10.72 -3.16 22.41
N HIS A 139 -10.40 -3.42 23.66
CA HIS A 139 -11.13 -4.33 24.54
C HIS A 139 -11.94 -3.53 25.52
#